data_4deefd6e2a54ed812a409ba83c638b63
#
_entry.id   4deefd6e2a54ed812a409ba83c638b63
#
_cell.length_a   1.000
_cell.length_b   1.000
_cell.length_c   1.000
_cell.angle_alpha   90.00
_cell.angle_beta   90.00
_cell.angle_gamma   90.00
#
_symmetry.space_group_name_H-M   'P 1'
#
loop_
_entity.id
_entity.type
_entity.pdbx_description
1 polymer ?
#
loop_
_entity_poly.entity_id
_entity_poly.type
_entity_poly.pdbx_seq_one_letter_code
_entity_poly.pdbx_strand_id
1 'polypeptide(L)'
;MTKPTDTDHPTESPVGFAANPAAMSDPLNLVRARAAIDEASVKTASTSLVEYRSSGNCLVIANGSDADAIDQALQCVAAMSDLSSWILCPGNTAEQPRPPRELTEQGVVIFHRQLLKLQGHLGQFDVQVAALGENPSAEHLGVIATTETGLFDLVLDLGGTATIDVQLPPFGYIHADNPDAVENACAQLSEMVGEFQKPKYFDYQQTLCAHSRSQLNGCSNCLDVCATGAISSITDGIEVDPFLCQGCGHCATVCPSGAMTYAYPSPATAIDSSRDLLNSESQAVLGIFLYPVTDEEEAGDAGDTVDALLPDHVLSIAAEETGAFGIDYWASMIAAGVRKICVLQHASDDAQSTVAGPGDLALVEQASMLNQILHALGLPENMIEILPSLNDTVLAGLTEKYQCESADHPLAGIPAASFSLHNDKRATLRAAIDHLRDHLPDNAVKHIDLPDGSPFGRLSIDNQGCTLCMACVSTCPAGALLDGQSVPQLRFIEANCLQCGLCSEACPENVLDREPRYLFDSVDARQAQILNEEEPFNCIVCHKPFATRKMIDNMSGKLSEHWMFQESKALRRLKMCEDCRVKDIFTESESGIDVHQKPKQPS
;
A
#
# COMPACT_ATOMS: atom_id res chain seq x y z
N MET A 1 33.47 3.68 -42.24
CA MET A 1 32.05 3.30 -42.01
C MET A 1 32.03 1.82 -41.62
N THR A 2 32.18 1.55 -40.36
CA THR A 2 32.08 0.23 -39.76
C THR A 2 30.85 0.25 -38.84
N LYS A 3 29.90 -0.67 -39.08
CA LYS A 3 28.72 -0.89 -38.25
C LYS A 3 29.14 -1.33 -36.86
N PRO A 4 28.43 -0.90 -35.80
CA PRO A 4 28.60 -1.48 -34.48
C PRO A 4 28.02 -2.90 -34.47
N THR A 5 28.75 -3.80 -33.87
CA THR A 5 28.38 -5.18 -33.58
C THR A 5 27.27 -5.20 -32.53
N ASP A 6 26.17 -5.90 -32.83
CA ASP A 6 25.15 -6.31 -31.86
C ASP A 6 25.85 -7.05 -30.72
N THR A 7 25.79 -6.47 -29.54
CA THR A 7 26.03 -7.19 -28.31
C THR A 7 24.68 -7.80 -27.91
N ASP A 8 24.60 -9.11 -28.02
CA ASP A 8 23.57 -9.93 -27.41
C ASP A 8 23.51 -9.59 -25.89
N HIS A 9 22.54 -8.83 -25.49
CA HIS A 9 22.11 -8.78 -24.10
C HIS A 9 21.30 -10.06 -23.86
N PRO A 10 21.59 -10.83 -22.81
CA PRO A 10 20.70 -11.89 -22.39
C PRO A 10 19.36 -11.25 -22.02
N THR A 11 18.32 -11.60 -22.76
CA THR A 11 16.94 -11.32 -22.37
C THR A 11 16.64 -12.21 -21.18
N GLU A 12 16.89 -11.71 -19.96
CA GLU A 12 16.34 -12.31 -18.76
C GLU A 12 14.82 -12.27 -18.90
N SER A 13 14.21 -13.43 -18.86
CA SER A 13 12.76 -13.57 -18.86
C SER A 13 12.21 -12.92 -17.58
N PRO A 14 11.17 -12.08 -17.66
CA PRO A 14 10.59 -11.49 -16.46
C PRO A 14 10.04 -12.61 -15.57
N VAL A 15 10.63 -12.78 -14.40
CA VAL A 15 10.22 -13.72 -13.35
C VAL A 15 8.93 -13.19 -12.73
N GLY A 16 7.79 -13.43 -13.32
CA GLY A 16 6.53 -12.88 -12.85
C GLY A 16 5.43 -13.89 -12.63
N PHE A 17 5.45 -15.00 -13.32
CA PHE A 17 4.50 -16.10 -13.21
C PHE A 17 5.16 -17.35 -13.77
N ALA A 18 5.93 -18.03 -12.97
CA ALA A 18 6.51 -19.30 -13.37
C ALA A 18 5.98 -20.41 -12.46
N ALA A 19 5.36 -21.43 -13.04
CA ALA A 19 5.33 -22.73 -12.39
C ALA A 19 6.75 -23.29 -12.44
N ASN A 20 7.24 -23.87 -11.35
CA ASN A 20 8.61 -24.36 -11.24
C ASN A 20 8.89 -25.46 -12.29
N PRO A 21 9.84 -25.27 -13.24
CA PRO A 21 10.11 -26.28 -14.28
C PRO A 21 10.82 -27.53 -13.75
N ALA A 22 11.35 -27.54 -12.53
CA ALA A 22 12.13 -28.65 -11.98
C ALA A 22 11.31 -29.74 -11.28
N ALA A 23 10.07 -29.46 -10.89
CA ALA A 23 9.13 -30.41 -10.28
C ALA A 23 8.58 -31.51 -11.19
N MET A 24 9.24 -31.82 -12.28
CA MET A 24 8.60 -32.25 -13.50
C MET A 24 9.04 -33.63 -13.92
N SER A 25 8.93 -34.56 -13.02
CA SER A 25 8.90 -35.99 -13.36
C SER A 25 7.52 -36.44 -13.88
N ASP A 26 6.47 -35.62 -13.75
CA ASP A 26 5.11 -35.90 -14.23
C ASP A 26 4.79 -35.06 -15.48
N PRO A 27 4.38 -35.68 -16.60
CA PRO A 27 4.06 -34.98 -17.86
C PRO A 27 2.99 -33.89 -17.71
N LEU A 28 2.09 -33.99 -16.74
CA LEU A 28 1.02 -33.05 -16.50
C LEU A 28 1.52 -31.70 -15.98
N ASN A 29 2.41 -31.74 -14.98
CA ASN A 29 2.98 -30.52 -14.40
C ASN A 29 3.89 -29.79 -15.40
N LEU A 30 4.53 -30.55 -16.31
CA LEU A 30 5.40 -30.02 -17.38
C LEU A 30 4.64 -29.13 -18.39
N VAL A 31 3.46 -29.56 -18.78
CA VAL A 31 2.61 -28.83 -19.74
C VAL A 31 2.06 -27.55 -19.10
N ARG A 32 1.65 -27.61 -17.83
CA ARG A 32 1.17 -26.45 -17.05
C ARG A 32 2.24 -25.39 -16.90
N ALA A 33 3.44 -25.78 -16.53
CA ALA A 33 4.54 -24.87 -16.33
C ALA A 33 5.00 -24.19 -17.63
N ARG A 34 5.06 -24.91 -18.73
CA ARG A 34 5.41 -24.33 -20.04
C ARG A 34 4.35 -23.36 -20.53
N ALA A 35 3.07 -23.67 -20.39
CA ALA A 35 1.99 -22.76 -20.74
C ALA A 35 2.05 -21.47 -19.91
N ALA A 36 2.34 -21.56 -18.60
CA ALA A 36 2.51 -20.40 -17.75
C ALA A 36 3.70 -19.51 -18.13
N ILE A 37 4.85 -20.12 -18.44
CA ILE A 37 6.06 -19.40 -18.83
C ILE A 37 5.88 -18.72 -20.19
N ASP A 38 5.33 -19.44 -21.17
CA ASP A 38 5.12 -18.89 -22.52
C ASP A 38 4.06 -17.78 -22.53
N GLU A 39 3.05 -17.87 -21.70
CA GLU A 39 1.95 -16.91 -21.64
C GLU A 39 2.26 -15.71 -20.75
N ALA A 40 2.99 -15.88 -19.65
CA ALA A 40 3.51 -14.79 -18.85
C ALA A 40 4.48 -13.91 -19.60
N SER A 41 5.36 -14.50 -20.43
CA SER A 41 6.28 -13.76 -21.30
C SER A 41 5.58 -12.94 -22.38
N VAL A 42 4.37 -13.32 -22.80
CA VAL A 42 3.56 -12.60 -23.80
C VAL A 42 2.71 -11.48 -23.20
N LYS A 43 2.25 -11.65 -21.95
CA LYS A 43 1.29 -10.73 -21.30
C LYS A 43 1.92 -9.72 -20.33
N THR A 44 3.19 -9.84 -19.99
CA THR A 44 3.87 -8.84 -19.16
C THR A 44 4.02 -7.53 -19.93
N ALA A 45 3.16 -6.56 -19.60
CA ALA A 45 3.40 -5.19 -20.02
C ALA A 45 4.77 -4.74 -19.50
N SER A 46 5.58 -4.10 -20.37
CA SER A 46 6.86 -3.55 -19.96
C SER A 46 6.64 -2.54 -18.84
N THR A 47 7.05 -2.85 -17.61
CA THR A 47 7.08 -1.89 -16.51
C THR A 47 8.24 -0.92 -16.72
N SER A 48 8.08 0.31 -16.25
CA SER A 48 9.19 1.26 -16.19
C SER A 48 10.26 0.74 -15.22
N LEU A 49 11.54 0.90 -15.58
CA LEU A 49 12.66 0.50 -14.76
C LEU A 49 13.08 1.65 -13.83
N VAL A 50 13.56 1.29 -12.65
CA VAL A 50 14.21 2.18 -11.69
C VAL A 50 15.70 1.90 -11.74
N GLU A 51 16.51 2.92 -12.05
CA GLU A 51 17.95 2.78 -12.25
C GLU A 51 18.71 3.32 -11.04
N TYR A 52 19.66 2.53 -10.53
CA TYR A 52 20.62 2.92 -9.50
C TYR A 52 22.01 3.03 -10.10
N ARG A 53 22.81 3.95 -9.58
CA ARG A 53 24.22 4.10 -9.92
C ARG A 53 25.05 4.26 -8.66
N SER A 54 26.02 3.39 -8.47
CA SER A 54 26.95 3.40 -7.36
C SER A 54 28.38 3.49 -7.89
N SER A 55 29.09 4.51 -7.45
CA SER A 55 30.53 4.70 -7.72
C SER A 55 31.42 4.09 -6.63
N GLY A 56 30.81 3.50 -5.61
CA GLY A 56 31.51 2.86 -4.50
C GLY A 56 31.96 3.82 -3.39
N ASN A 57 31.30 4.98 -3.23
CA ASN A 57 31.55 5.88 -2.09
C ASN A 57 30.82 5.35 -0.85
N CYS A 58 31.53 4.69 0.06
CA CYS A 58 30.97 4.01 1.22
C CYS A 58 31.21 4.80 2.52
N LEU A 59 30.15 4.99 3.30
CA LEU A 59 30.25 5.51 4.66
C LEU A 59 30.13 4.37 5.67
N VAL A 60 31.12 4.22 6.54
CA VAL A 60 31.08 3.32 7.70
C VAL A 60 30.72 4.12 8.94
N ILE A 61 29.58 3.82 9.55
CA ILE A 61 29.15 4.42 10.82
C ILE A 61 29.64 3.53 11.96
N ALA A 62 30.57 4.02 12.75
CA ALA A 62 31.17 3.27 13.87
C ALA A 62 30.19 3.15 15.06
N ASN A 63 30.29 2.06 15.81
CA ASN A 63 29.52 1.86 17.05
C ASN A 63 30.09 2.68 18.22
N GLY A 64 30.23 3.96 18.04
CA GLY A 64 30.78 4.88 19.05
C GLY A 64 32.04 5.64 18.59
N SER A 65 32.74 6.22 19.55
CA SER A 65 33.94 7.03 19.30
C SER A 65 35.16 6.58 20.12
N ASP A 66 35.12 5.42 20.75
CA ASP A 66 36.25 4.81 21.43
C ASP A 66 37.24 4.15 20.45
N ALA A 67 38.36 3.67 20.94
CA ALA A 67 39.40 3.10 20.11
C ALA A 67 38.99 1.79 19.46
N ASP A 68 38.25 0.95 20.19
CA ASP A 68 37.82 -0.36 19.72
C ASP A 68 36.81 -0.22 18.56
N ALA A 69 35.84 0.71 18.67
CA ALA A 69 34.88 1.01 17.62
C ALA A 69 35.53 1.56 16.34
N ILE A 70 36.56 2.40 16.50
CA ILE A 70 37.34 2.94 15.37
C ILE A 70 38.16 1.84 14.72
N ASP A 71 38.82 0.98 15.50
CA ASP A 71 39.62 -0.12 14.98
C ASP A 71 38.72 -1.12 14.21
N GLN A 72 37.51 -1.42 14.67
CA GLN A 72 36.53 -2.23 13.95
C GLN A 72 36.15 -1.58 12.60
N ALA A 73 35.83 -0.29 12.61
CA ALA A 73 35.48 0.42 11.37
C ALA A 73 36.65 0.46 10.38
N LEU A 74 37.88 0.59 10.85
CA LEU A 74 39.09 0.53 10.00
C LEU A 74 39.33 -0.87 9.43
N GLN A 75 38.98 -1.93 10.15
CA GLN A 75 39.04 -3.30 9.64
C GLN A 75 38.04 -3.50 8.51
N CYS A 76 36.81 -2.97 8.65
CA CYS A 76 35.80 -3.01 7.57
C CYS A 76 36.29 -2.25 6.32
N VAL A 77 36.84 -1.04 6.49
CA VAL A 77 37.42 -0.28 5.37
C VAL A 77 38.54 -1.05 4.68
N ALA A 78 39.39 -1.74 5.45
CA ALA A 78 40.47 -2.55 4.88
C ALA A 78 39.92 -3.79 4.12
N ALA A 79 38.82 -4.39 4.59
CA ALA A 79 38.15 -5.49 3.90
C ALA A 79 37.50 -5.05 2.58
N MET A 80 36.96 -3.81 2.53
CA MET A 80 36.35 -3.20 1.36
C MET A 80 37.36 -2.32 0.58
N SER A 81 38.55 -2.85 0.26
CA SER A 81 39.65 -2.09 -0.33
C SER A 81 39.37 -1.46 -1.70
N ASP A 82 38.36 -1.99 -2.41
CA ASP A 82 37.94 -1.52 -3.74
C ASP A 82 36.96 -0.33 -3.65
N LEU A 83 36.46 0.01 -2.46
CA LEU A 83 35.57 1.12 -2.20
C LEU A 83 36.31 2.36 -1.70
N SER A 84 35.82 3.54 -2.07
CA SER A 84 36.23 4.81 -1.45
C SER A 84 35.49 4.99 -0.14
N SER A 85 36.16 4.79 1.00
CA SER A 85 35.49 4.70 2.28
C SER A 85 35.84 5.86 3.23
N TRP A 86 34.84 6.30 4.00
CA TRP A 86 34.93 7.27 5.08
C TRP A 86 34.33 6.67 6.36
N ILE A 87 34.80 7.14 7.51
CA ILE A 87 34.26 6.69 8.81
C ILE A 87 33.55 7.87 9.49
N LEU A 88 32.33 7.63 9.99
CA LEU A 88 31.62 8.51 10.89
C LEU A 88 31.59 7.89 12.29
N CYS A 89 32.18 8.56 13.26
CA CYS A 89 32.07 8.24 14.67
C CYS A 89 30.98 9.14 15.28
N PRO A 90 29.76 8.62 15.55
CA PRO A 90 28.71 9.43 16.14
C PRO A 90 29.02 9.74 17.59
N GLY A 91 29.06 11.03 17.92
CA GLY A 91 29.28 11.53 19.27
C GLY A 91 30.68 12.08 19.50
N ASN A 92 30.72 13.34 19.93
CA ASN A 92 31.89 13.99 20.47
C ASN A 92 31.56 14.35 21.93
N THR A 93 31.97 13.53 22.89
CA THR A 93 31.70 13.80 24.30
C THR A 93 32.64 14.88 24.82
N ALA A 94 32.13 15.77 25.68
CA ALA A 94 32.91 16.84 26.31
C ALA A 94 34.13 16.30 27.13
N GLU A 95 34.12 15.00 27.45
CA GLU A 95 35.18 14.34 28.22
C GLU A 95 36.40 13.94 27.39
N GLN A 96 36.24 13.74 26.06
CA GLN A 96 37.35 13.46 25.14
C GLN A 96 37.13 14.18 23.80
N PRO A 97 37.47 15.49 23.71
CA PRO A 97 37.30 16.22 22.47
C PRO A 97 38.30 15.72 21.43
N ARG A 98 37.77 15.11 20.36
CA ARG A 98 38.53 14.75 19.17
C ARG A 98 38.41 15.82 18.09
N PRO A 99 39.39 15.96 17.19
CA PRO A 99 39.25 16.87 16.06
C PRO A 99 38.04 16.42 15.19
N PRO A 100 37.25 17.36 14.67
CA PRO A 100 36.03 17.03 13.90
C PRO A 100 36.30 16.23 12.62
N ARG A 101 37.56 16.24 12.16
CA ARG A 101 38.08 15.46 11.03
C ARG A 101 39.49 15.01 11.37
N GLU A 102 39.75 13.74 11.17
CA GLU A 102 41.04 13.10 11.37
C GLU A 102 41.44 12.32 10.11
N LEU A 103 42.72 12.31 9.76
CA LEU A 103 43.27 11.50 8.69
C LEU A 103 44.19 10.45 9.31
N THR A 104 43.86 9.18 9.06
CA THR A 104 44.68 8.07 9.55
C THR A 104 46.00 7.94 8.76
N GLU A 105 46.96 7.17 9.29
CA GLU A 105 48.21 6.85 8.57
C GLU A 105 47.94 6.06 7.26
N GLN A 106 46.82 5.36 7.18
CA GLN A 106 46.37 4.61 5.98
C GLN A 106 45.63 5.49 4.97
N GLY A 107 45.43 6.78 5.26
CA GLY A 107 44.76 7.72 4.36
C GLY A 107 43.22 7.73 4.48
N VAL A 108 42.65 7.04 5.46
CA VAL A 108 41.20 7.03 5.71
C VAL A 108 40.78 8.26 6.49
N VAL A 109 39.73 8.93 6.09
CA VAL A 109 39.18 10.11 6.77
C VAL A 109 38.12 9.69 7.78
N ILE A 110 38.31 10.10 9.03
CA ILE A 110 37.39 9.88 10.14
C ILE A 110 36.72 11.22 10.50
N PHE A 111 35.39 11.21 10.59
CA PHE A 111 34.60 12.35 11.06
C PHE A 111 34.07 12.07 12.47
N HIS A 112 34.36 12.97 13.41
CA HIS A 112 33.79 12.94 14.77
C HIS A 112 32.68 13.96 14.87
N ARG A 113 31.45 13.54 14.45
CA ARG A 113 30.28 14.40 14.35
C ARG A 113 29.03 13.69 14.86
N GLN A 114 28.14 14.44 15.47
CA GLN A 114 26.82 13.89 15.81
C GLN A 114 26.01 13.69 14.54
N LEU A 115 25.56 12.46 14.31
CA LEU A 115 24.62 12.13 13.26
C LEU A 115 23.22 12.69 13.61
N LEU A 116 22.61 13.43 12.71
CA LEU A 116 21.28 14.01 12.88
C LEU A 116 20.24 13.27 12.04
N LYS A 117 20.60 12.91 10.80
CA LYS A 117 19.69 12.24 9.88
C LYS A 117 20.47 11.44 8.85
N LEU A 118 19.98 10.25 8.54
CA LEU A 118 20.40 9.42 7.41
C LEU A 118 19.16 9.05 6.61
N GLN A 119 19.19 9.28 5.30
CA GLN A 119 18.10 8.94 4.39
C GLN A 119 18.65 8.74 2.99
N GLY A 120 17.90 8.01 2.16
CA GLY A 120 18.25 7.78 0.75
C GLY A 120 18.27 6.30 0.41
N HIS A 121 18.98 5.97 -0.65
CA HIS A 121 19.05 4.65 -1.24
C HIS A 121 20.40 4.46 -1.94
N LEU A 122 20.66 3.29 -2.48
CA LEU A 122 21.86 2.95 -3.27
C LEU A 122 22.23 4.07 -4.25
N GLY A 123 23.43 4.61 -4.12
CA GLY A 123 23.95 5.71 -4.92
C GLY A 123 23.57 7.11 -4.44
N GLN A 124 22.66 7.26 -3.46
CA GLN A 124 22.11 8.56 -3.05
C GLN A 124 21.76 8.65 -1.56
N PHE A 125 22.67 8.28 -0.66
CA PHE A 125 22.48 8.48 0.78
C PHE A 125 22.89 9.89 1.21
N ASP A 126 21.93 10.65 1.73
CA ASP A 126 22.14 11.95 2.38
C ASP A 126 22.35 11.75 3.88
N VAL A 127 23.50 12.17 4.35
CA VAL A 127 23.94 12.04 5.74
C VAL A 127 24.09 13.44 6.34
N GLN A 128 23.21 13.79 7.26
CA GLN A 128 23.22 15.09 7.93
C GLN A 128 23.85 14.97 9.32
N VAL A 129 24.83 15.82 9.58
CA VAL A 129 25.55 15.87 10.85
C VAL A 129 25.44 17.27 11.47
N ALA A 130 25.62 17.34 12.78
CA ALA A 130 25.63 18.63 13.47
C ALA A 130 26.79 19.51 13.01
N ALA A 131 26.54 20.79 12.74
CA ALA A 131 27.56 21.78 12.42
C ALA A 131 28.50 22.01 13.61
N LEU A 132 29.72 22.49 13.32
CA LEU A 132 30.67 22.93 14.34
C LEU A 132 30.29 24.33 14.80
N GLY A 133 30.06 24.52 16.12
CA GLY A 133 29.81 25.82 16.73
C GLY A 133 28.66 25.84 17.73
N GLU A 134 28.33 27.02 18.26
CA GLU A 134 27.31 27.21 19.31
C GLU A 134 25.87 27.11 18.81
N ASN A 135 25.65 27.15 17.48
CA ASN A 135 24.32 26.98 16.84
C ASN A 135 24.36 25.76 15.93
N PRO A 136 23.78 24.60 16.31
CA PRO A 136 23.80 23.39 15.51
C PRO A 136 22.85 23.52 14.32
N SER A 137 23.35 24.02 13.20
CA SER A 137 22.71 23.80 11.89
C SER A 137 23.10 22.41 11.37
N ALA A 138 22.28 21.80 10.53
CA ALA A 138 22.63 20.55 9.87
C ALA A 138 23.59 20.83 8.70
N GLU A 139 24.63 20.01 8.56
CA GLU A 139 25.57 20.00 7.43
C GLU A 139 25.52 18.63 6.74
N HIS A 140 25.64 18.62 5.41
CA HIS A 140 25.68 17.38 4.62
C HIS A 140 27.08 16.80 4.62
N LEU A 141 27.23 15.60 5.17
CA LEU A 141 28.55 14.98 5.36
C LEU A 141 29.24 14.65 4.04
N GLY A 142 28.49 14.22 3.00
CA GLY A 142 29.06 13.95 1.68
C GLY A 142 29.72 15.18 1.03
N VAL A 143 29.17 16.37 1.26
CA VAL A 143 29.78 17.65 0.81
C VAL A 143 31.09 17.91 1.58
N ILE A 144 31.10 17.67 2.90
CA ILE A 144 32.30 17.82 3.72
C ILE A 144 33.36 16.77 3.36
N ALA A 145 32.92 15.55 3.05
CA ALA A 145 33.80 14.46 2.60
C ALA A 145 34.33 14.68 1.18
N THR A 146 33.78 15.65 0.45
CA THR A 146 34.09 15.94 -0.96
C THR A 146 33.83 14.77 -1.91
N THR A 147 32.76 14.02 -1.66
CA THR A 147 32.24 13.05 -2.63
C THR A 147 31.77 13.79 -3.88
N GLU A 148 31.81 13.13 -5.03
CA GLU A 148 31.54 13.78 -6.32
C GLU A 148 30.12 14.36 -6.40
N THR A 149 29.14 13.66 -5.81
CA THR A 149 27.72 14.06 -5.77
C THR A 149 27.34 14.85 -4.52
N GLY A 150 28.20 14.88 -3.49
CA GLY A 150 27.85 15.38 -2.15
C GLY A 150 27.04 14.39 -1.31
N LEU A 151 26.88 13.15 -1.79
CA LEU A 151 26.13 12.05 -1.19
C LEU A 151 27.04 10.82 -1.07
N PHE A 152 26.61 9.80 -0.35
CA PHE A 152 27.26 8.50 -0.33
C PHE A 152 26.47 7.49 -1.16
N ASP A 153 27.17 6.52 -1.74
CA ASP A 153 26.52 5.47 -2.53
C ASP A 153 26.08 4.30 -1.65
N LEU A 154 26.87 4.02 -0.61
CA LEU A 154 26.77 2.85 0.28
C LEU A 154 26.92 3.28 1.73
N VAL A 155 26.26 2.56 2.65
CA VAL A 155 26.36 2.78 4.08
C VAL A 155 26.48 1.46 4.82
N LEU A 156 27.57 1.27 5.56
CA LEU A 156 27.73 0.21 6.57
C LEU A 156 27.52 0.80 7.95
N ASP A 157 26.47 0.36 8.62
CA ASP A 157 26.12 0.82 9.97
C ASP A 157 26.49 -0.25 10.99
N LEU A 158 27.51 0.05 11.81
CA LEU A 158 28.00 -0.79 12.90
C LEU A 158 27.40 -0.37 14.26
N GLY A 159 26.42 0.54 14.26
CA GLY A 159 25.76 1.01 15.49
C GLY A 159 25.06 -0.11 16.25
N GLY A 160 24.91 0.06 17.57
CA GLY A 160 24.18 -0.92 18.40
C GLY A 160 22.68 -1.02 18.08
N THR A 161 22.14 -0.04 17.36
CA THR A 161 20.79 -0.04 16.78
C THR A 161 20.87 0.55 15.38
N ALA A 162 20.10 0.00 14.45
CA ALA A 162 20.07 0.48 13.08
C ALA A 162 19.65 1.96 13.02
N THR A 163 20.38 2.75 12.25
CA THR A 163 20.06 4.18 12.04
C THR A 163 18.84 4.35 11.15
N ILE A 164 18.65 3.47 10.16
CA ILE A 164 17.42 3.36 9.37
C ILE A 164 16.63 2.20 9.96
N ASP A 165 15.63 2.53 10.79
CA ASP A 165 14.77 1.56 11.49
C ASP A 165 13.49 1.32 10.67
N VAL A 166 13.61 0.47 9.66
CA VAL A 166 12.50 -0.04 8.84
C VAL A 166 12.66 -1.56 8.66
N GLN A 167 11.57 -2.26 8.41
CA GLN A 167 11.58 -3.72 8.28
C GLN A 167 12.46 -4.18 7.10
N LEU A 168 12.39 -3.49 5.97
CA LEU A 168 13.20 -3.74 4.78
C LEU A 168 14.05 -2.49 4.48
N PRO A 169 15.33 -2.47 4.88
CA PRO A 169 16.21 -1.34 4.64
C PRO A 169 16.44 -1.06 3.15
N PRO A 170 16.73 0.19 2.77
CA PRO A 170 17.02 0.53 1.38
C PRO A 170 18.29 -0.17 0.87
N PHE A 171 18.30 -0.52 -0.42
CA PHE A 171 19.49 -1.08 -1.04
C PHE A 171 20.72 -0.16 -0.83
N GLY A 172 21.87 -0.76 -0.55
CA GLY A 172 23.11 -0.07 -0.26
C GLY A 172 23.28 0.36 1.19
N TYR A 173 22.30 0.14 2.08
CA TYR A 173 22.43 0.28 3.53
C TYR A 173 22.40 -1.10 4.19
N ILE A 174 23.44 -1.42 4.97
CA ILE A 174 23.50 -2.65 5.74
C ILE A 174 23.84 -2.31 7.19
N HIS A 175 23.04 -2.80 8.13
CA HIS A 175 23.30 -2.76 9.55
C HIS A 175 23.89 -4.10 10.00
N ALA A 176 25.02 -4.07 10.72
CA ALA A 176 25.71 -5.27 11.18
C ALA A 176 26.20 -5.08 12.63
N ASP A 177 25.64 -5.85 13.55
CA ASP A 177 25.88 -5.77 14.99
C ASP A 177 26.73 -6.92 15.56
N ASN A 178 27.10 -7.89 14.72
CA ASN A 178 27.91 -9.04 15.11
C ASN A 178 29.00 -9.34 14.06
N PRO A 179 30.10 -10.06 14.42
CA PRO A 179 31.24 -10.25 13.52
C PRO A 179 30.92 -10.96 12.20
N ASP A 180 30.04 -11.97 12.21
CA ASP A 180 29.68 -12.73 11.01
C ASP A 180 28.84 -11.85 10.05
N ALA A 181 27.91 -11.06 10.61
CA ALA A 181 27.13 -10.10 9.84
C ALA A 181 28.03 -9.00 9.23
N VAL A 182 29.05 -8.55 9.94
CA VAL A 182 30.01 -7.53 9.46
C VAL A 182 30.81 -8.06 8.27
N GLU A 183 31.33 -9.31 8.34
CA GLU A 183 32.07 -9.93 7.24
C GLU A 183 31.20 -10.06 5.98
N ASN A 184 29.97 -10.57 6.14
CA ASN A 184 29.00 -10.67 5.05
C ASN A 184 28.63 -9.29 4.47
N ALA A 185 28.37 -8.28 5.31
CA ALA A 185 28.05 -6.93 4.88
C ALA A 185 29.17 -6.29 4.06
N CYS A 186 30.42 -6.46 4.47
CA CYS A 186 31.58 -5.96 3.71
C CYS A 186 31.66 -6.62 2.32
N ALA A 187 31.41 -7.91 2.22
CA ALA A 187 31.38 -8.61 0.94
C ALA A 187 30.27 -8.11 0.03
N GLN A 188 29.04 -8.05 0.55
CA GLN A 188 27.86 -7.59 -0.21
C GLN A 188 28.00 -6.16 -0.72
N LEU A 189 28.46 -5.22 0.14
CA LEU A 189 28.65 -3.82 -0.27
C LEU A 189 29.70 -3.67 -1.38
N SER A 190 30.75 -4.50 -1.37
CA SER A 190 31.78 -4.50 -2.41
C SER A 190 31.25 -4.90 -3.79
N GLU A 191 30.17 -5.70 -3.85
CA GLU A 191 29.48 -6.10 -5.08
C GLU A 191 28.49 -5.04 -5.59
N MET A 192 28.11 -4.07 -4.76
CA MET A 192 27.13 -3.02 -5.08
C MET A 192 27.76 -1.80 -5.77
N VAL A 193 28.73 -1.99 -6.67
CA VAL A 193 29.34 -0.94 -7.50
C VAL A 193 28.95 -1.14 -8.94
N GLY A 194 28.40 -0.10 -9.58
CA GLY A 194 27.99 -0.15 -10.96
C GLY A 194 26.61 0.44 -11.22
N GLU A 195 25.97 -0.02 -12.29
CA GLU A 195 24.61 0.35 -12.65
C GLU A 195 23.68 -0.85 -12.42
N PHE A 196 22.58 -0.62 -11.67
CA PHE A 196 21.59 -1.64 -11.32
C PHE A 196 20.22 -1.18 -11.75
N GLN A 197 19.35 -2.10 -12.07
CA GLN A 197 17.98 -1.83 -12.49
C GLN A 197 17.02 -2.78 -11.78
N LYS A 198 15.85 -2.25 -11.42
CA LYS A 198 14.72 -3.07 -10.94
C LYS A 198 13.42 -2.61 -11.58
N PRO A 199 12.38 -3.44 -11.62
CA PRO A 199 11.05 -3.02 -12.02
C PRO A 199 10.50 -1.93 -11.10
N LYS A 200 9.64 -1.05 -11.66
CA LYS A 200 8.76 -0.23 -10.84
C LYS A 200 7.54 -1.09 -10.47
N TYR A 201 7.46 -1.53 -9.24
CA TYR A 201 6.52 -2.54 -8.77
C TYR A 201 5.08 -2.06 -8.58
N PHE A 202 4.80 -0.77 -8.69
CA PHE A 202 3.50 -0.20 -8.36
C PHE A 202 3.01 0.79 -9.41
N ASP A 203 1.67 0.86 -9.52
CA ASP A 203 0.94 1.95 -10.16
C ASP A 203 0.04 2.64 -9.13
N TYR A 204 0.00 3.97 -9.17
CA TYR A 204 -0.79 4.77 -8.25
C TYR A 204 -1.72 5.73 -8.99
N GLN A 205 -3.01 5.67 -8.66
CA GLN A 205 -4.05 6.55 -9.19
C GLN A 205 -4.60 7.46 -8.09
N GLN A 206 -4.09 8.67 -8.01
CA GLN A 206 -4.45 9.65 -6.98
C GLN A 206 -5.97 9.92 -6.92
N THR A 207 -6.67 9.91 -8.06
CA THR A 207 -8.11 10.19 -8.14
C THR A 207 -8.97 9.18 -7.38
N LEU A 208 -8.50 7.95 -7.23
CA LEU A 208 -9.16 6.87 -6.48
C LEU A 208 -8.71 6.79 -5.02
N CYS A 209 -7.65 7.52 -4.65
CA CYS A 209 -7.08 7.46 -3.31
C CYS A 209 -8.01 8.10 -2.28
N ALA A 210 -8.16 7.41 -1.14
CA ALA A 210 -8.97 7.86 -0.01
C ALA A 210 -8.12 8.27 1.20
N HIS A 211 -6.81 8.52 1.02
CA HIS A 211 -5.90 8.85 2.12
C HIS A 211 -6.18 10.25 2.67
N SER A 212 -6.10 11.26 1.83
CA SER A 212 -6.37 12.64 2.24
C SER A 212 -7.07 13.41 1.13
N ARG A 213 -8.02 14.26 1.53
CA ARG A 213 -8.71 15.21 0.65
C ARG A 213 -9.06 16.47 1.42
N SER A 214 -8.82 17.62 0.84
CA SER A 214 -9.14 18.90 1.46
C SER A 214 -8.56 19.03 2.88
N GLN A 215 -7.35 18.52 3.11
CA GLN A 215 -6.65 18.49 4.41
C GLN A 215 -7.30 17.59 5.48
N LEU A 216 -8.23 16.72 5.10
CA LEU A 216 -8.81 15.72 5.99
C LEU A 216 -8.06 14.38 5.81
N ASN A 217 -7.87 13.67 6.90
CA ASN A 217 -7.25 12.36 6.91
C ASN A 217 -8.30 11.25 6.79
N GLY A 218 -8.04 10.32 5.89
CA GLY A 218 -8.88 9.14 5.66
C GLY A 218 -8.10 7.84 5.83
N CYS A 219 -8.08 7.02 4.79
CA CYS A 219 -7.41 5.71 4.79
C CYS A 219 -5.88 5.84 4.90
N SER A 220 -5.25 5.05 5.78
CA SER A 220 -3.78 4.98 5.95
C SER A 220 -3.19 3.60 5.63
N ASN A 221 -4.00 2.64 5.21
CA ASN A 221 -3.63 1.22 5.13
C ASN A 221 -2.28 0.97 4.43
N CYS A 222 -2.01 1.62 3.29
CA CYS A 222 -0.76 1.41 2.55
C CYS A 222 0.47 2.03 3.23
N LEU A 223 0.30 3.09 4.03
CA LEU A 223 1.37 3.65 4.84
C LEU A 223 1.71 2.71 6.00
N ASP A 224 0.67 2.15 6.64
CA ASP A 224 0.80 1.33 7.85
C ASP A 224 1.48 -0.02 7.57
N VAL A 225 1.39 -0.54 6.33
CA VAL A 225 2.00 -1.82 5.92
C VAL A 225 3.28 -1.68 5.11
N CYS A 226 3.78 -0.47 4.86
CA CYS A 226 4.96 -0.28 4.02
C CYS A 226 6.24 -0.65 4.79
N ALA A 227 6.78 -1.84 4.51
CA ALA A 227 7.97 -2.37 5.16
C ALA A 227 9.25 -1.54 4.91
N THR A 228 9.31 -0.80 3.79
CA THR A 228 10.47 0.01 3.38
C THR A 228 10.35 1.49 3.75
N GLY A 229 9.18 1.94 4.23
CA GLY A 229 8.91 3.36 4.43
C GLY A 229 8.87 4.18 3.13
N ALA A 230 8.70 3.53 1.97
CA ALA A 230 8.68 4.20 0.66
C ALA A 230 7.44 5.08 0.44
N ILE A 231 6.38 4.92 1.24
CA ILE A 231 5.12 5.63 1.08
C ILE A 231 5.04 6.78 2.08
N SER A 232 4.78 7.98 1.60
CA SER A 232 4.61 9.16 2.43
C SER A 232 3.28 9.87 2.16
N SER A 233 2.76 10.56 3.19
CA SER A 233 1.54 11.36 3.07
C SER A 233 1.84 12.71 2.43
N ILE A 234 1.01 13.10 1.45
CA ILE A 234 1.02 14.45 0.88
C ILE A 234 -0.35 15.12 1.08
N THR A 235 -0.48 16.38 0.73
CA THR A 235 -1.70 17.18 0.98
C THR A 235 -2.97 16.52 0.44
N ASP A 236 -2.91 15.96 -0.77
CA ASP A 236 -4.04 15.28 -1.41
C ASP A 236 -3.58 13.91 -1.94
N GLY A 237 -3.54 12.89 -1.06
CA GLY A 237 -3.13 11.53 -1.39
C GLY A 237 -1.79 11.13 -0.77
N ILE A 238 -1.08 10.26 -1.45
CA ILE A 238 0.23 9.73 -1.05
C ILE A 238 1.25 9.93 -2.16
N GLU A 239 2.52 9.89 -1.79
CA GLU A 239 3.65 9.78 -2.70
C GLU A 239 4.40 8.48 -2.41
N VAL A 240 4.87 7.82 -3.44
CA VAL A 240 5.67 6.59 -3.32
C VAL A 240 7.03 6.81 -3.94
N ASP A 241 8.08 6.66 -3.15
CA ASP A 241 9.46 6.68 -3.64
C ASP A 241 9.78 5.35 -4.34
N PRO A 242 9.98 5.35 -5.67
CA PRO A 242 10.24 4.11 -6.40
C PRO A 242 11.63 3.51 -6.07
N PHE A 243 12.56 4.31 -5.59
CA PHE A 243 13.90 3.83 -5.20
C PHE A 243 13.86 3.08 -3.87
N LEU A 244 13.03 3.51 -2.92
CA LEU A 244 12.85 2.81 -1.65
C LEU A 244 11.95 1.58 -1.77
N CYS A 245 10.99 1.58 -2.70
CA CYS A 245 10.04 0.48 -2.88
C CYS A 245 10.75 -0.80 -3.33
N GLN A 246 10.66 -1.88 -2.55
CA GLN A 246 11.28 -3.19 -2.86
C GLN A 246 10.28 -4.23 -3.40
N GLY A 247 9.03 -3.84 -3.65
CA GLY A 247 8.09 -4.68 -4.38
C GLY A 247 7.25 -5.66 -3.56
N CYS A 248 7.29 -5.65 -2.24
CA CYS A 248 6.58 -6.62 -1.37
C CYS A 248 5.05 -6.74 -1.61
N GLY A 249 4.43 -5.82 -2.35
CA GLY A 249 3.04 -5.92 -2.81
C GLY A 249 1.95 -5.60 -1.78
N HIS A 250 2.24 -5.60 -0.48
CA HIS A 250 1.25 -5.44 0.58
C HIS A 250 0.40 -4.16 0.46
N CYS A 251 1.01 -3.04 0.02
CA CYS A 251 0.28 -1.78 -0.18
C CYS A 251 -0.84 -1.89 -1.23
N ALA A 252 -0.64 -2.69 -2.28
CA ALA A 252 -1.66 -2.97 -3.29
C ALA A 252 -2.76 -3.87 -2.73
N THR A 253 -2.38 -4.88 -1.94
CA THR A 253 -3.30 -5.84 -1.33
C THR A 253 -4.24 -5.16 -0.33
N VAL A 254 -3.76 -4.27 0.53
CA VAL A 254 -4.60 -3.58 1.51
C VAL A 254 -5.36 -2.40 0.94
N CYS A 255 -5.05 -1.92 -0.28
CA CYS A 255 -5.74 -0.78 -0.86
C CYS A 255 -7.21 -1.08 -1.14
N PRO A 256 -8.17 -0.42 -0.46
CA PRO A 256 -9.59 -0.75 -0.58
C PRO A 256 -10.22 -0.26 -1.88
N SER A 257 -9.62 0.75 -2.51
CA SER A 257 -10.13 1.38 -3.73
C SER A 257 -9.45 0.89 -5.00
N GLY A 258 -8.31 0.17 -4.88
CA GLY A 258 -7.45 -0.12 -6.02
C GLY A 258 -6.68 1.11 -6.55
N ALA A 259 -6.59 2.19 -5.77
CA ALA A 259 -5.75 3.34 -6.11
C ALA A 259 -4.27 2.97 -6.18
N MET A 260 -3.85 2.06 -5.32
CA MET A 260 -2.54 1.40 -5.36
C MET A 260 -2.73 0.01 -5.94
N THR A 261 -2.02 -0.30 -7.01
CA THR A 261 -2.02 -1.62 -7.67
C THR A 261 -0.59 -2.11 -7.86
N TYR A 262 -0.41 -3.41 -7.79
CA TYR A 262 0.86 -4.05 -8.12
C TYR A 262 1.04 -4.05 -9.65
N ALA A 263 2.25 -3.83 -10.14
CA ALA A 263 2.52 -3.67 -11.57
C ALA A 263 3.37 -4.80 -12.17
N TYR A 264 3.85 -5.75 -11.36
CA TYR A 264 4.80 -6.76 -11.81
C TYR A 264 4.56 -8.17 -11.19
N PRO A 265 3.63 -8.97 -11.75
CA PRO A 265 2.64 -8.63 -12.76
C PRO A 265 1.45 -7.84 -12.21
N SER A 266 0.63 -7.25 -13.09
CA SER A 266 -0.62 -6.63 -12.65
C SER A 266 -1.63 -7.68 -12.15
N PRO A 267 -2.55 -7.33 -11.21
CA PRO A 267 -3.58 -8.26 -10.73
C PRO A 267 -4.43 -8.87 -11.86
N ALA A 268 -4.76 -8.09 -12.89
CA ALA A 268 -5.48 -8.61 -14.04
C ALA A 268 -4.68 -9.67 -14.80
N THR A 269 -3.40 -9.42 -15.06
CA THR A 269 -2.49 -10.40 -15.70
C THR A 269 -2.39 -11.66 -14.86
N ALA A 270 -2.22 -11.51 -13.53
CA ALA A 270 -2.14 -12.64 -12.61
C ALA A 270 -3.41 -13.52 -12.63
N ILE A 271 -4.58 -12.88 -12.59
CA ILE A 271 -5.89 -13.58 -12.65
C ILE A 271 -6.08 -14.29 -13.99
N ASP A 272 -5.81 -13.60 -15.10
CA ASP A 272 -6.01 -14.17 -16.43
C ASP A 272 -5.05 -15.33 -16.69
N SER A 273 -3.76 -15.20 -16.36
CA SER A 273 -2.78 -16.28 -16.50
C SER A 273 -3.13 -17.49 -15.64
N SER A 274 -3.55 -17.27 -14.38
CA SER A 274 -3.99 -18.38 -13.52
C SER A 274 -5.24 -19.09 -14.07
N ARG A 275 -6.21 -18.34 -14.61
CA ARG A 275 -7.40 -18.93 -15.26
C ARG A 275 -7.07 -19.74 -16.50
N ASP A 276 -6.15 -19.25 -17.32
CA ASP A 276 -5.71 -19.96 -18.51
C ASP A 276 -5.04 -21.29 -18.12
N LEU A 277 -4.24 -21.29 -17.05
CA LEU A 277 -3.68 -22.53 -16.46
C LEU A 277 -4.79 -23.48 -15.96
N LEU A 278 -5.78 -22.96 -15.23
CA LEU A 278 -6.92 -23.78 -14.76
C LEU A 278 -7.72 -24.39 -15.91
N ASN A 279 -7.85 -23.70 -17.04
CA ASN A 279 -8.59 -24.13 -18.21
C ASN A 279 -7.82 -25.02 -19.17
N SER A 280 -6.48 -25.01 -19.14
CA SER A 280 -5.64 -25.78 -20.05
C SER A 280 -5.64 -27.28 -19.78
N GLU A 281 -6.21 -27.71 -18.65
CA GLU A 281 -6.10 -29.04 -18.14
C GLU A 281 -7.33 -29.93 -18.33
N SER A 282 -7.11 -31.21 -18.61
CA SER A 282 -8.13 -32.22 -18.69
C SER A 282 -8.66 -32.69 -17.33
N GLN A 283 -7.92 -32.43 -16.25
CA GLN A 283 -8.30 -32.70 -14.85
C GLN A 283 -8.57 -31.39 -14.13
N ALA A 284 -9.61 -31.36 -13.28
CA ALA A 284 -9.96 -30.18 -12.52
C ALA A 284 -8.86 -29.86 -11.48
N VAL A 285 -8.28 -28.68 -11.59
CA VAL A 285 -7.42 -28.14 -10.54
C VAL A 285 -8.33 -27.64 -9.41
N LEU A 286 -8.16 -28.21 -8.23
CA LEU A 286 -8.98 -27.91 -7.05
C LEU A 286 -8.26 -27.06 -6.00
N GLY A 287 -6.93 -26.99 -6.07
CA GLY A 287 -6.11 -26.24 -5.13
C GLY A 287 -5.06 -25.36 -5.81
N ILE A 288 -4.70 -24.26 -5.16
CA ILE A 288 -3.56 -23.42 -5.53
C ILE A 288 -2.61 -23.28 -4.34
N PHE A 289 -1.32 -23.44 -4.59
CA PHE A 289 -0.26 -23.14 -3.64
C PHE A 289 0.61 -22.01 -4.20
N LEU A 290 0.54 -20.85 -3.55
CA LEU A 290 1.36 -19.68 -3.89
C LEU A 290 2.60 -19.67 -3.01
N TYR A 291 3.78 -19.55 -3.60
CA TYR A 291 5.03 -19.49 -2.85
C TYR A 291 5.99 -18.45 -3.45
N PRO A 292 6.85 -17.80 -2.64
CA PRO A 292 7.80 -16.82 -3.13
C PRO A 292 8.93 -17.50 -3.92
N VAL A 293 9.42 -16.85 -4.98
CA VAL A 293 10.65 -17.23 -5.66
C VAL A 293 11.81 -16.84 -4.75
N THR A 294 12.61 -17.80 -4.34
CA THR A 294 13.90 -17.60 -3.68
C THR A 294 15.01 -17.65 -4.74
N ASP A 295 16.22 -17.15 -4.42
CA ASP A 295 17.34 -17.13 -5.35
C ASP A 295 17.58 -18.48 -6.04
N GLU A 296 18.01 -18.47 -7.33
CA GLU A 296 17.96 -19.60 -8.27
C GLU A 296 18.61 -20.91 -7.77
N GLU A 297 19.57 -20.84 -6.84
CA GLU A 297 20.24 -22.05 -6.29
C GLU A 297 19.44 -22.73 -5.16
N GLU A 298 18.68 -21.95 -4.37
CA GLU A 298 17.82 -22.48 -3.31
C GLU A 298 16.41 -22.83 -3.81
N ALA A 299 15.94 -22.16 -4.86
CA ALA A 299 14.61 -22.38 -5.45
C ALA A 299 14.47 -23.80 -6.05
N GLY A 300 15.52 -24.36 -6.62
CA GLY A 300 15.51 -25.73 -7.16
C GLY A 300 15.16 -26.76 -6.10
N ASP A 301 15.80 -26.71 -4.95
CA ASP A 301 15.62 -27.69 -3.87
C ASP A 301 14.32 -27.51 -3.10
N ALA A 302 13.91 -26.27 -2.80
CA ALA A 302 12.68 -26.00 -2.05
C ALA A 302 11.41 -26.21 -2.90
N GLY A 303 11.43 -25.75 -4.16
CA GLY A 303 10.33 -25.95 -5.10
C GLY A 303 10.10 -27.42 -5.40
N ASP A 304 11.16 -28.20 -5.70
CA ASP A 304 11.08 -29.63 -5.97
C ASP A 304 10.53 -30.41 -4.76
N THR A 305 10.88 -29.99 -3.54
CA THR A 305 10.40 -30.61 -2.31
C THR A 305 8.91 -30.33 -2.09
N VAL A 306 8.45 -29.10 -2.32
CA VAL A 306 7.04 -28.71 -2.16
C VAL A 306 6.17 -29.42 -3.19
N ASP A 307 6.58 -29.38 -4.47
CA ASP A 307 5.81 -29.99 -5.56
C ASP A 307 5.68 -31.52 -5.41
N ALA A 308 6.71 -32.18 -4.89
CA ALA A 308 6.66 -33.61 -4.59
C ALA A 308 5.66 -33.98 -3.48
N LEU A 309 5.27 -33.02 -2.65
CA LEU A 309 4.33 -33.22 -1.53
C LEU A 309 2.89 -32.77 -1.87
N LEU A 310 2.71 -32.00 -2.93
CA LEU A 310 1.40 -31.51 -3.35
C LEU A 310 0.62 -32.60 -4.12
N PRO A 311 -0.70 -32.76 -3.85
CA PRO A 311 -1.56 -33.65 -4.63
C PRO A 311 -1.66 -33.21 -6.11
N ASP A 312 -1.93 -34.17 -7.01
CA ASP A 312 -2.02 -33.93 -8.48
C ASP A 312 -3.04 -32.86 -8.88
N HIS A 313 -4.05 -32.61 -8.06
CA HIS A 313 -5.09 -31.60 -8.30
C HIS A 313 -4.72 -30.19 -7.75
N VAL A 314 -3.50 -29.98 -7.29
CA VAL A 314 -3.01 -28.70 -6.78
C VAL A 314 -2.03 -28.10 -7.75
N LEU A 315 -2.25 -26.83 -8.13
CA LEU A 315 -1.36 -26.04 -8.94
C LEU A 315 -0.43 -25.23 -8.03
N SER A 316 0.87 -25.48 -8.14
CA SER A 316 1.88 -24.64 -7.50
C SER A 316 2.20 -23.44 -8.40
N ILE A 317 2.21 -22.23 -7.83
CA ILE A 317 2.52 -20.99 -8.55
C ILE A 317 3.62 -20.27 -7.79
N ALA A 318 4.78 -20.17 -8.43
CA ALA A 318 5.87 -19.33 -7.95
C ALA A 318 5.55 -17.85 -8.27
N ALA A 319 5.71 -16.99 -7.29
CA ALA A 319 5.50 -15.55 -7.42
C ALA A 319 6.72 -14.80 -6.88
N GLU A 320 7.13 -13.71 -7.53
CA GLU A 320 8.21 -12.88 -7.01
C GLU A 320 7.88 -12.40 -5.59
N GLU A 321 6.62 -11.98 -5.41
CA GLU A 321 6.11 -11.58 -4.10
C GLU A 321 4.68 -12.08 -3.87
N THR A 322 4.49 -12.98 -2.92
CA THR A 322 3.16 -13.51 -2.58
C THR A 322 2.24 -12.47 -1.94
N GLY A 323 2.80 -11.43 -1.32
CA GLY A 323 2.08 -10.28 -0.79
C GLY A 323 1.34 -9.44 -1.83
N ALA A 324 1.63 -9.62 -3.11
CA ALA A 324 0.93 -8.96 -4.21
C ALA A 324 -0.44 -9.57 -4.54
N PHE A 325 -0.71 -10.81 -4.08
CA PHE A 325 -1.93 -11.55 -4.34
C PHE A 325 -2.96 -11.31 -3.23
N GLY A 326 -3.94 -10.48 -3.48
CA GLY A 326 -4.92 -10.07 -2.49
C GLY A 326 -6.29 -10.72 -2.66
N ILE A 327 -7.26 -10.16 -1.95
CA ILE A 327 -8.63 -10.63 -1.84
C ILE A 327 -9.35 -10.78 -3.20
N ASP A 328 -9.06 -9.94 -4.17
CA ASP A 328 -9.62 -9.96 -5.52
C ASP A 328 -9.10 -11.15 -6.34
N TYR A 329 -7.81 -11.46 -6.21
CA TYR A 329 -7.23 -12.65 -6.82
C TYR A 329 -7.82 -13.91 -6.21
N TRP A 330 -7.80 -14.04 -4.88
CA TRP A 330 -8.31 -15.25 -4.20
C TRP A 330 -9.78 -15.50 -4.49
N ALA A 331 -10.62 -14.48 -4.42
CA ALA A 331 -12.03 -14.59 -4.74
C ALA A 331 -12.26 -15.00 -6.21
N SER A 332 -11.46 -14.48 -7.14
CA SER A 332 -11.52 -14.83 -8.56
C SER A 332 -11.15 -16.28 -8.82
N MET A 333 -10.15 -16.82 -8.13
CA MET A 333 -9.75 -18.22 -8.25
C MET A 333 -10.82 -19.17 -7.67
N ILE A 334 -11.42 -18.80 -6.53
CA ILE A 334 -12.53 -19.56 -5.95
C ILE A 334 -13.74 -19.55 -6.88
N ALA A 335 -14.09 -18.39 -7.47
CA ALA A 335 -15.15 -18.29 -8.47
C ALA A 335 -14.83 -19.08 -9.76
N ALA A 336 -13.56 -19.32 -10.06
CA ALA A 336 -13.11 -20.17 -11.16
C ALA A 336 -13.15 -21.68 -10.81
N GLY A 337 -13.51 -22.06 -9.57
CA GLY A 337 -13.68 -23.45 -9.14
C GLY A 337 -12.61 -23.98 -8.20
N VAL A 338 -11.63 -23.18 -7.83
CA VAL A 338 -10.61 -23.53 -6.84
C VAL A 338 -11.24 -23.65 -5.45
N ARG A 339 -10.93 -24.71 -4.73
CA ARG A 339 -11.54 -25.05 -3.43
C ARG A 339 -10.66 -24.74 -2.24
N LYS A 340 -9.34 -24.59 -2.46
CA LYS A 340 -8.36 -24.29 -1.41
C LYS A 340 -7.21 -23.48 -2.01
N ILE A 341 -6.82 -22.40 -1.32
CA ILE A 341 -5.65 -21.60 -1.65
C ILE A 341 -4.79 -21.53 -0.39
N CYS A 342 -3.53 -21.94 -0.49
CA CYS A 342 -2.53 -21.70 0.53
C CYS A 342 -1.51 -20.70 -0.03
N VAL A 343 -1.17 -19.71 0.76
CA VAL A 343 -0.20 -18.66 0.42
C VAL A 343 0.94 -18.71 1.41
N LEU A 344 2.13 -19.02 0.94
CA LEU A 344 3.34 -19.00 1.75
C LEU A 344 3.86 -17.56 1.79
N GLN A 345 4.09 -17.04 2.99
CA GLN A 345 4.74 -15.75 3.18
C GLN A 345 6.25 -15.86 2.94
N HIS A 346 6.86 -14.74 2.56
CA HIS A 346 8.31 -14.66 2.46
C HIS A 346 8.93 -14.89 3.85
N ALA A 347 9.91 -15.78 3.94
CA ALA A 347 10.70 -15.90 5.17
C ALA A 347 11.49 -14.60 5.35
N SER A 348 11.40 -13.98 6.53
CA SER A 348 12.33 -12.88 6.84
C SER A 348 13.76 -13.46 6.87
N ASP A 349 14.71 -12.79 6.22
CA ASP A 349 16.13 -13.19 6.20
C ASP A 349 16.74 -13.30 7.62
N ASP A 350 16.11 -12.67 8.61
CA ASP A 350 16.41 -12.85 10.02
C ASP A 350 15.76 -14.14 10.54
N ALA A 351 16.49 -15.25 10.49
CA ALA A 351 16.10 -16.53 11.10
C ALA A 351 15.76 -16.42 12.61
N GLN A 352 15.94 -15.26 13.22
CA GLN A 352 15.62 -14.95 14.61
C GLN A 352 14.36 -14.08 14.77
N SER A 353 13.86 -13.44 13.71
CA SER A 353 12.62 -12.65 13.77
C SER A 353 11.42 -13.57 13.58
N THR A 354 10.83 -14.02 14.68
CA THR A 354 9.56 -14.77 14.69
C THR A 354 8.32 -13.86 14.61
N VAL A 355 8.51 -12.57 14.43
CA VAL A 355 7.42 -11.57 14.45
C VAL A 355 7.03 -11.21 13.03
N ALA A 356 5.82 -11.59 12.63
CA ALA A 356 5.22 -11.19 11.37
C ALA A 356 5.18 -9.65 11.24
N GLY A 357 5.57 -9.13 10.09
CA GLY A 357 5.49 -7.70 9.81
C GLY A 357 4.04 -7.20 9.65
N PRO A 358 3.83 -5.87 9.65
CA PRO A 358 2.50 -5.29 9.45
C PRO A 358 1.83 -5.75 8.15
N GLY A 359 2.60 -5.94 7.08
CA GLY A 359 2.11 -6.45 5.80
C GLY A 359 1.63 -7.90 5.88
N ASP A 360 2.38 -8.75 6.57
CA ASP A 360 2.03 -10.17 6.77
C ASP A 360 0.76 -10.32 7.60
N LEU A 361 0.62 -9.53 8.66
CA LEU A 361 -0.59 -9.49 9.47
C LEU A 361 -1.80 -9.03 8.65
N ALA A 362 -1.63 -8.03 7.80
CA ALA A 362 -2.69 -7.55 6.93
C ALA A 362 -3.15 -8.60 5.91
N LEU A 363 -2.25 -9.44 5.39
CA LEU A 363 -2.63 -10.59 4.55
C LEU A 363 -3.51 -11.58 5.30
N VAL A 364 -3.15 -11.92 6.54
CA VAL A 364 -3.94 -12.81 7.40
C VAL A 364 -5.34 -12.22 7.66
N GLU A 365 -5.43 -10.92 7.94
CA GLU A 365 -6.71 -10.22 8.14
C GLU A 365 -7.57 -10.23 6.87
N GLN A 366 -6.96 -9.99 5.69
CA GLN A 366 -7.66 -10.05 4.40
C GLN A 366 -8.19 -11.47 4.10
N ALA A 367 -7.39 -12.50 4.35
CA ALA A 367 -7.79 -13.89 4.19
C ALA A 367 -8.93 -14.26 5.15
N SER A 368 -8.84 -13.86 6.41
CA SER A 368 -9.88 -14.06 7.42
C SER A 368 -11.20 -13.40 7.01
N MET A 369 -11.14 -12.14 6.56
CA MET A 369 -12.33 -11.41 6.09
C MET A 369 -12.99 -12.10 4.89
N LEU A 370 -12.19 -12.53 3.89
CA LEU A 370 -12.75 -13.24 2.73
C LEU A 370 -13.34 -14.60 3.14
N ASN A 371 -12.67 -15.35 4.00
CA ASN A 371 -13.19 -16.61 4.53
C ASN A 371 -14.54 -16.42 5.24
N GLN A 372 -14.72 -15.36 6.04
CA GLN A 372 -16.01 -15.03 6.66
C GLN A 372 -17.10 -14.76 5.61
N ILE A 373 -16.79 -14.01 4.55
CA ILE A 373 -17.72 -13.74 3.45
C ILE A 373 -18.10 -15.03 2.73
N LEU A 374 -17.12 -15.89 2.41
CA LEU A 374 -17.34 -17.15 1.73
C LEU A 374 -18.11 -18.16 2.59
N HIS A 375 -17.80 -18.22 3.89
CA HIS A 375 -18.51 -19.08 4.84
C HIS A 375 -19.99 -18.70 4.96
N ALA A 376 -20.30 -17.42 4.96
CA ALA A 376 -21.70 -16.94 4.94
C ALA A 376 -22.47 -17.36 3.69
N LEU A 377 -21.78 -17.68 2.59
CA LEU A 377 -22.36 -18.27 1.38
C LEU A 377 -22.50 -19.81 1.46
N GLY A 378 -22.15 -20.44 2.59
CA GLY A 378 -22.21 -21.89 2.78
C GLY A 378 -20.95 -22.62 2.33
N LEU A 379 -19.86 -21.91 2.06
CA LEU A 379 -18.56 -22.53 1.73
C LEU A 379 -17.77 -22.87 3.01
N PRO A 380 -16.75 -23.75 2.96
CA PRO A 380 -15.90 -24.08 4.09
C PRO A 380 -15.22 -22.86 4.71
N GLU A 381 -14.94 -22.89 6.03
CA GLU A 381 -14.38 -21.75 6.78
C GLU A 381 -12.96 -21.35 6.35
N ASN A 382 -12.16 -22.29 5.86
CA ASN A 382 -10.72 -22.10 5.64
C ASN A 382 -10.35 -22.33 4.16
N MET A 383 -10.99 -21.63 3.24
CA MET A 383 -10.68 -21.76 1.81
C MET A 383 -9.36 -21.06 1.45
N ILE A 384 -9.01 -19.99 2.17
CA ILE A 384 -7.74 -19.28 2.04
C ILE A 384 -6.96 -19.44 3.34
N GLU A 385 -5.70 -19.85 3.26
CA GLU A 385 -4.81 -20.02 4.40
C GLU A 385 -3.45 -19.39 4.13
N ILE A 386 -3.02 -18.52 5.04
CA ILE A 386 -1.70 -17.87 4.98
C ILE A 386 -0.74 -18.69 5.85
N LEU A 387 0.36 -19.13 5.25
CA LEU A 387 1.39 -19.94 5.89
C LEU A 387 2.62 -19.06 6.15
N PRO A 388 3.07 -18.92 7.40
CA PRO A 388 4.16 -17.97 7.73
C PRO A 388 5.54 -18.44 7.24
N SER A 389 5.76 -19.75 7.16
CA SER A 389 7.01 -20.34 6.67
C SER A 389 6.82 -21.81 6.35
N LEU A 390 7.69 -22.38 5.50
CA LEU A 390 7.81 -23.81 5.32
C LEU A 390 8.66 -24.40 6.46
N ASN A 391 8.06 -25.31 7.21
CA ASN A 391 8.74 -26.12 8.19
C ASN A 391 8.22 -27.56 8.11
N ASP A 392 8.90 -28.51 8.77
CA ASP A 392 8.54 -29.91 8.71
C ASP A 392 7.08 -30.19 9.08
N THR A 393 6.50 -29.44 9.99
CA THR A 393 5.09 -29.57 10.40
C THR A 393 4.13 -29.11 9.30
N VAL A 394 4.43 -27.98 8.65
CA VAL A 394 3.65 -27.45 7.53
C VAL A 394 3.76 -28.38 6.34
N LEU A 395 4.97 -28.82 6.00
CA LEU A 395 5.23 -29.78 4.91
C LEU A 395 4.48 -31.09 5.12
N ALA A 396 4.55 -31.67 6.32
CA ALA A 396 3.83 -32.91 6.67
C ALA A 396 2.30 -32.77 6.57
N GLY A 397 1.76 -31.56 6.80
CA GLY A 397 0.34 -31.24 6.73
C GLY A 397 -0.17 -30.77 5.37
N LEU A 398 0.69 -30.51 4.37
CA LEU A 398 0.27 -29.95 3.09
C LEU A 398 -0.76 -30.83 2.36
N THR A 399 -0.51 -32.13 2.25
CA THR A 399 -1.44 -33.07 1.60
C THR A 399 -2.82 -33.06 2.29
N GLU A 400 -2.84 -32.98 3.63
CA GLU A 400 -4.08 -32.94 4.41
C GLU A 400 -4.86 -31.65 4.18
N LYS A 401 -4.18 -30.51 4.01
CA LYS A 401 -4.80 -29.20 3.73
C LYS A 401 -5.59 -29.19 2.40
N TYR A 402 -5.18 -30.00 1.44
CA TYR A 402 -5.80 -30.10 0.12
C TYR A 402 -6.77 -31.29 -0.03
N GLN A 403 -7.27 -31.86 1.04
CA GLN A 403 -8.32 -32.87 1.00
C GLN A 403 -9.68 -32.22 0.62
N CYS A 404 -9.75 -31.64 -0.58
CA CYS A 404 -10.91 -30.89 -1.07
C CYS A 404 -11.61 -31.57 -2.28
N GLU A 405 -11.25 -32.84 -2.60
CA GLU A 405 -11.75 -33.58 -3.78
C GLU A 405 -13.20 -34.07 -3.65
N SER A 406 -13.82 -33.95 -2.47
CA SER A 406 -15.16 -34.46 -2.22
C SER A 406 -16.16 -34.02 -3.29
N ALA A 407 -16.94 -34.97 -3.82
CA ALA A 407 -18.06 -34.69 -4.72
C ALA A 407 -19.16 -33.85 -4.03
N ASP A 408 -19.22 -33.90 -2.71
CA ASP A 408 -20.18 -33.13 -1.89
C ASP A 408 -19.68 -31.70 -1.59
N HIS A 409 -18.50 -31.29 -2.11
CA HIS A 409 -18.02 -29.93 -1.92
C HIS A 409 -19.00 -28.92 -2.55
N PRO A 410 -19.38 -27.81 -1.87
CA PRO A 410 -20.39 -26.87 -2.37
C PRO A 410 -20.10 -26.28 -3.76
N LEU A 411 -18.81 -26.16 -4.14
CA LEU A 411 -18.40 -25.72 -5.48
C LEU A 411 -18.47 -26.83 -6.54
N ALA A 412 -18.78 -28.08 -6.17
CA ALA A 412 -18.88 -29.15 -7.16
C ALA A 412 -20.06 -28.91 -8.12
N GLY A 413 -19.77 -28.84 -9.42
CA GLY A 413 -20.78 -28.58 -10.45
C GLY A 413 -21.14 -27.11 -10.68
N ILE A 414 -20.56 -26.17 -9.96
CA ILE A 414 -20.68 -24.75 -10.26
C ILE A 414 -19.81 -24.44 -11.50
N PRO A 415 -20.37 -23.74 -12.52
CA PRO A 415 -19.58 -23.33 -13.69
C PRO A 415 -18.49 -22.34 -13.28
N ALA A 416 -17.31 -22.47 -13.84
CA ALA A 416 -16.23 -21.50 -13.61
C ALA A 416 -16.62 -20.10 -14.09
N ALA A 417 -16.29 -19.08 -13.30
CA ALA A 417 -16.54 -17.69 -13.64
C ALA A 417 -15.67 -17.26 -14.83
N SER A 418 -16.24 -16.49 -15.76
CA SER A 418 -15.59 -16.03 -17.00
C SER A 418 -15.49 -14.52 -17.14
N PHE A 419 -15.76 -13.74 -16.08
CA PHE A 419 -15.65 -12.29 -16.12
C PHE A 419 -14.18 -11.82 -16.14
N SER A 420 -13.88 -10.72 -16.85
CA SER A 420 -12.60 -10.00 -16.79
C SER A 420 -12.90 -8.53 -16.54
N LEU A 421 -12.35 -7.96 -15.47
CA LEU A 421 -12.65 -6.62 -14.98
C LEU A 421 -11.38 -5.78 -14.80
N HIS A 422 -10.58 -5.69 -15.83
CA HIS A 422 -9.39 -4.85 -16.04
C HIS A 422 -9.00 -3.95 -14.85
N ASN A 423 -8.22 -4.49 -13.89
CA ASN A 423 -7.65 -3.76 -12.74
C ASN A 423 -8.62 -3.00 -11.82
N ASP A 424 -9.92 -3.24 -11.91
CA ASP A 424 -10.89 -2.77 -10.91
C ASP A 424 -11.01 -3.82 -9.80
N LYS A 425 -10.16 -3.68 -8.78
CA LYS A 425 -10.09 -4.58 -7.62
C LYS A 425 -11.46 -4.83 -6.98
N ARG A 426 -12.22 -3.76 -6.75
CA ARG A 426 -13.49 -3.83 -6.05
C ARG A 426 -14.59 -4.46 -6.89
N ALA A 427 -14.66 -4.12 -8.18
CA ALA A 427 -15.57 -4.74 -9.11
C ALA A 427 -15.27 -6.23 -9.31
N THR A 428 -13.98 -6.59 -9.41
CA THR A 428 -13.51 -7.98 -9.53
C THR A 428 -13.96 -8.83 -8.34
N LEU A 429 -13.69 -8.35 -7.11
CA LEU A 429 -14.12 -9.05 -5.90
C LEU A 429 -15.65 -9.23 -5.83
N ARG A 430 -16.41 -8.15 -6.09
CA ARG A 430 -17.87 -8.24 -6.07
C ARG A 430 -18.41 -9.18 -7.13
N ALA A 431 -17.86 -9.16 -8.34
CA ALA A 431 -18.29 -10.08 -9.42
C ALA A 431 -18.02 -11.55 -9.05
N ALA A 432 -16.89 -11.83 -8.39
CA ALA A 432 -16.58 -13.17 -7.90
C ALA A 432 -17.60 -13.65 -6.85
N ILE A 433 -17.92 -12.80 -5.89
CA ILE A 433 -18.90 -13.13 -4.83
C ILE A 433 -20.33 -13.21 -5.40
N ASP A 434 -20.71 -12.31 -6.30
CA ASP A 434 -22.01 -12.34 -6.97
C ASP A 434 -22.16 -13.66 -7.76
N HIS A 435 -21.12 -14.08 -8.51
CA HIS A 435 -21.11 -15.36 -9.24
C HIS A 435 -21.31 -16.57 -8.31
N LEU A 436 -20.58 -16.61 -7.20
CA LEU A 436 -20.72 -17.69 -6.22
C LEU A 436 -22.13 -17.72 -5.62
N ARG A 437 -22.66 -16.56 -5.24
CA ARG A 437 -23.99 -16.43 -4.68
C ARG A 437 -25.09 -16.91 -5.63
N ASP A 438 -24.96 -16.58 -6.92
CA ASP A 438 -25.98 -16.92 -7.92
C ASP A 438 -26.05 -18.44 -8.20
N HIS A 439 -24.97 -19.17 -7.92
CA HIS A 439 -24.86 -20.60 -8.19
C HIS A 439 -24.91 -21.49 -6.94
N LEU A 440 -24.69 -20.94 -5.75
CA LEU A 440 -24.77 -21.70 -4.50
C LEU A 440 -26.24 -21.85 -4.06
N PRO A 441 -26.64 -23.02 -3.54
CA PRO A 441 -28.01 -23.26 -3.12
C PRO A 441 -28.36 -22.42 -1.88
N ASP A 442 -29.56 -21.89 -1.89
CA ASP A 442 -30.33 -21.36 -0.74
C ASP A 442 -29.63 -20.27 0.10
N ASN A 443 -29.26 -19.16 -0.53
CA ASN A 443 -28.63 -18.03 0.14
C ASN A 443 -29.64 -17.01 0.68
N ALA A 444 -30.19 -17.29 1.88
CA ALA A 444 -31.07 -16.38 2.61
C ALA A 444 -30.31 -15.23 3.31
N VAL A 445 -28.96 -15.31 3.41
CA VAL A 445 -28.14 -14.31 4.09
C VAL A 445 -28.09 -13.02 3.26
N LYS A 446 -28.60 -11.93 3.84
CA LYS A 446 -28.59 -10.62 3.18
C LYS A 446 -27.29 -9.86 3.40
N HIS A 447 -26.76 -9.92 4.60
CA HIS A 447 -25.50 -9.28 4.98
C HIS A 447 -24.85 -10.03 6.15
N ILE A 448 -23.58 -9.79 6.34
CA ILE A 448 -22.83 -10.18 7.54
C ILE A 448 -22.10 -8.96 8.08
N ASP A 449 -21.96 -8.89 9.40
CA ASP A 449 -21.09 -7.90 10.02
C ASP A 449 -19.62 -8.31 9.81
N LEU A 450 -18.77 -7.32 9.61
CA LEU A 450 -17.34 -7.51 9.43
C LEU A 450 -16.56 -6.81 10.55
N PRO A 451 -15.32 -7.22 10.79
CA PRO A 451 -14.45 -6.55 11.76
C PRO A 451 -14.23 -5.06 11.42
N ASP A 452 -13.93 -4.27 12.46
CA ASP A 452 -13.51 -2.88 12.28
C ASP A 452 -12.28 -2.80 11.37
N GLY A 453 -12.22 -1.75 10.54
CA GLY A 453 -11.19 -1.61 9.53
C GLY A 453 -11.51 -2.28 8.18
N SER A 454 -12.56 -3.11 8.09
CA SER A 454 -12.98 -3.71 6.82
C SER A 454 -13.41 -2.64 5.81
N PRO A 455 -13.07 -2.83 4.49
CA PRO A 455 -13.34 -1.83 3.46
C PRO A 455 -14.77 -1.88 2.90
N PHE A 456 -15.67 -2.61 3.54
CA PHE A 456 -17.08 -2.77 3.17
C PHE A 456 -17.97 -2.36 4.33
N GLY A 457 -19.07 -1.68 4.04
CA GLY A 457 -20.02 -1.33 5.08
C GLY A 457 -21.01 -0.28 4.65
N ARG A 458 -21.99 -0.06 5.53
CA ARG A 458 -22.96 1.01 5.39
C ARG A 458 -22.55 2.22 6.22
N LEU A 459 -23.28 3.30 6.00
CA LEU A 459 -23.28 4.49 6.86
C LEU A 459 -24.62 4.58 7.56
N SER A 460 -24.59 4.86 8.86
CA SER A 460 -25.74 5.34 9.61
C SER A 460 -25.64 6.85 9.81
N ILE A 461 -26.78 7.50 9.98
CA ILE A 461 -26.85 8.94 10.11
C ILE A 461 -27.91 9.35 11.15
N ASP A 462 -27.55 10.29 12.01
CA ASP A 462 -28.56 10.99 12.82
C ASP A 462 -29.27 12.04 11.95
N ASN A 463 -30.47 11.68 11.48
CA ASN A 463 -31.29 12.56 10.63
C ASN A 463 -31.70 13.86 11.33
N GLN A 464 -31.77 13.87 12.68
CA GLN A 464 -32.11 15.10 13.39
C GLN A 464 -30.96 16.11 13.45
N GLY A 465 -29.73 15.62 13.55
CA GLY A 465 -28.52 16.43 13.53
C GLY A 465 -28.09 16.86 12.13
N CYS A 466 -28.41 16.08 11.09
CA CYS A 466 -27.97 16.35 9.72
C CYS A 466 -28.63 17.62 9.13
N THR A 467 -27.80 18.53 8.64
CA THR A 467 -28.23 19.79 7.99
C THR A 467 -28.26 19.71 6.47
N LEU A 468 -27.94 18.54 5.88
CA LEU A 468 -27.79 18.34 4.42
C LEU A 468 -26.84 19.37 3.78
N CYS A 469 -25.70 19.66 4.43
CA CYS A 469 -24.70 20.62 3.93
C CYS A 469 -23.84 20.07 2.79
N MET A 470 -23.91 18.78 2.48
CA MET A 470 -23.19 18.05 1.42
C MET A 470 -21.66 18.05 1.54
N ALA A 471 -21.08 18.42 2.68
CA ALA A 471 -19.64 18.34 2.90
C ALA A 471 -19.13 16.88 2.75
N CYS A 472 -19.87 15.90 3.26
CA CYS A 472 -19.57 14.47 3.12
C CYS A 472 -19.62 13.97 1.66
N VAL A 473 -20.46 14.56 0.81
CA VAL A 473 -20.53 14.25 -0.62
C VAL A 473 -19.28 14.75 -1.34
N SER A 474 -18.89 15.99 -1.07
CA SER A 474 -17.75 16.63 -1.76
C SER A 474 -16.40 15.97 -1.45
N THR A 475 -16.27 15.32 -0.28
CA THR A 475 -15.03 14.65 0.13
C THR A 475 -14.98 13.17 -0.24
N CYS A 476 -16.10 12.54 -0.65
CA CYS A 476 -16.13 11.11 -0.95
C CYS A 476 -15.40 10.76 -2.26
N PRO A 477 -14.23 10.09 -2.22
CA PRO A 477 -13.47 9.77 -3.44
C PRO A 477 -14.13 8.69 -4.29
N ALA A 478 -14.88 7.79 -3.66
CA ALA A 478 -15.50 6.63 -4.29
C ALA A 478 -16.90 6.91 -4.86
N GLY A 479 -17.42 8.15 -4.71
CA GLY A 479 -18.78 8.46 -5.15
C GLY A 479 -19.86 7.63 -4.45
N ALA A 480 -19.59 7.19 -3.21
CA ALA A 480 -20.56 6.46 -2.40
C ALA A 480 -21.67 7.37 -1.87
N LEU A 481 -21.38 8.63 -1.61
CA LEU A 481 -22.35 9.64 -1.18
C LEU A 481 -22.70 10.57 -2.33
N LEU A 482 -23.99 10.82 -2.51
CA LEU A 482 -24.54 11.59 -3.61
C LEU A 482 -25.56 12.61 -3.07
N ASP A 483 -25.66 13.75 -3.74
CA ASP A 483 -26.72 14.71 -3.51
C ASP A 483 -28.02 14.33 -4.25
N GLY A 484 -29.12 14.97 -3.89
CA GLY A 484 -30.42 14.75 -4.52
C GLY A 484 -30.68 15.58 -5.78
N GLN A 485 -29.71 16.38 -6.22
CA GLN A 485 -29.78 17.32 -7.37
C GLN A 485 -30.90 18.37 -7.26
N SER A 486 -32.15 17.96 -7.39
CA SER A 486 -33.33 18.84 -7.38
C SER A 486 -34.02 18.95 -6.02
N VAL A 487 -33.77 18.01 -5.12
CA VAL A 487 -34.32 17.96 -3.76
C VAL A 487 -33.18 17.89 -2.74
N PRO A 488 -33.29 18.54 -1.58
CA PRO A 488 -32.31 18.37 -0.49
C PRO A 488 -32.33 16.96 0.06
N GLN A 489 -31.47 16.11 -0.49
CA GLN A 489 -31.46 14.68 -0.22
C GLN A 489 -30.01 14.18 -0.20
N LEU A 490 -29.63 13.44 0.83
CA LEU A 490 -28.39 12.71 0.91
C LEU A 490 -28.65 11.26 0.57
N ARG A 491 -27.97 10.74 -0.46
CA ARG A 491 -28.10 9.36 -0.95
C ARG A 491 -26.78 8.63 -0.79
N PHE A 492 -26.85 7.31 -0.66
CA PHE A 492 -25.69 6.45 -0.42
C PHE A 492 -25.76 5.17 -1.25
N ILE A 493 -24.63 4.82 -1.88
CA ILE A 493 -24.41 3.56 -2.60
C ILE A 493 -23.40 2.74 -1.80
N GLU A 494 -23.89 1.69 -1.14
CA GLU A 494 -23.06 0.85 -0.27
C GLU A 494 -21.93 0.13 -1.02
N ALA A 495 -22.20 -0.30 -2.26
CA ALA A 495 -21.20 -0.95 -3.10
C ALA A 495 -19.92 -0.11 -3.29
N ASN A 496 -20.04 1.21 -3.29
CA ASN A 496 -18.92 2.12 -3.51
C ASN A 496 -18.19 2.51 -2.22
N CYS A 497 -18.79 2.29 -1.05
CA CYS A 497 -18.23 2.75 0.22
C CYS A 497 -16.94 2.00 0.57
N LEU A 498 -15.88 2.75 0.87
CA LEU A 498 -14.55 2.25 1.25
C LEU A 498 -14.35 2.20 2.77
N GLN A 499 -15.32 2.64 3.56
CA GLN A 499 -15.20 2.78 5.03
C GLN A 499 -14.00 3.66 5.48
N CYS A 500 -13.52 4.56 4.62
CA CYS A 500 -12.29 5.36 4.82
C CYS A 500 -12.41 6.48 5.88
N GLY A 501 -13.61 6.85 6.31
CA GLY A 501 -13.84 7.84 7.36
C GLY A 501 -13.88 9.31 6.91
N LEU A 502 -13.46 9.67 5.70
CA LEU A 502 -13.43 11.06 5.23
C LEU A 502 -14.77 11.81 5.38
N CYS A 503 -15.88 11.11 5.16
CA CYS A 503 -17.20 11.72 5.30
C CYS A 503 -17.57 12.05 6.76
N SER A 504 -17.12 11.25 7.73
CA SER A 504 -17.32 11.49 9.15
C SER A 504 -16.47 12.68 9.60
N GLU A 505 -15.20 12.73 9.21
CA GLU A 505 -14.28 13.85 9.48
C GLU A 505 -14.76 15.17 8.84
N ALA A 506 -15.33 15.09 7.63
CA ALA A 506 -15.85 16.26 6.93
C ALA A 506 -17.17 16.79 7.53
N CYS A 507 -17.85 16.01 8.36
CA CYS A 507 -19.18 16.37 8.86
C CYS A 507 -19.10 17.39 10.00
N PRO A 508 -19.56 18.65 9.81
CA PRO A 508 -19.46 19.67 10.84
C PRO A 508 -20.42 19.41 12.03
N GLU A 509 -21.37 18.49 11.86
CA GLU A 509 -22.36 18.14 12.86
C GLU A 509 -22.06 16.78 13.53
N ASN A 510 -21.03 16.03 13.07
CA ASN A 510 -20.61 14.72 13.60
C ASN A 510 -21.77 13.69 13.70
N VAL A 511 -22.55 13.55 12.62
CA VAL A 511 -23.77 12.73 12.58
C VAL A 511 -23.63 11.46 11.73
N LEU A 512 -22.44 11.15 11.23
CA LEU A 512 -22.20 10.00 10.37
C LEU A 512 -21.34 8.95 11.08
N ASP A 513 -21.88 7.74 11.22
CA ASP A 513 -21.17 6.59 11.74
C ASP A 513 -20.97 5.53 10.68
N ARG A 514 -19.87 4.79 10.78
CA ARG A 514 -19.51 3.68 9.89
C ARG A 514 -19.89 2.36 10.54
N GLU A 515 -20.49 1.47 9.74
CA GLU A 515 -20.88 0.14 10.19
C GLU A 515 -20.29 -0.90 9.20
N PRO A 516 -19.14 -1.53 9.53
CA PRO A 516 -18.52 -2.53 8.69
C PRO A 516 -19.43 -3.74 8.49
N ARG A 517 -19.72 -4.06 7.22
CA ARG A 517 -20.51 -5.23 6.84
C ARG A 517 -20.33 -5.54 5.35
N TYR A 518 -20.64 -6.77 4.95
CA TYR A 518 -20.77 -7.11 3.54
C TYR A 518 -22.24 -7.36 3.20
N LEU A 519 -22.77 -6.58 2.24
CA LEU A 519 -24.13 -6.72 1.71
C LEU A 519 -24.08 -7.57 0.44
N PHE A 520 -24.68 -8.78 0.51
CA PHE A 520 -24.68 -9.75 -0.58
C PHE A 520 -25.64 -9.41 -1.72
N ASP A 521 -26.75 -8.71 -1.44
CA ASP A 521 -27.67 -8.30 -2.49
C ASP A 521 -27.02 -7.23 -3.39
N SER A 522 -26.63 -7.65 -4.60
CA SER A 522 -25.90 -6.77 -5.52
C SER A 522 -26.77 -5.63 -6.06
N VAL A 523 -28.08 -5.81 -6.14
CA VAL A 523 -29.03 -4.77 -6.58
C VAL A 523 -29.15 -3.73 -5.47
N ASP A 524 -29.44 -4.16 -4.25
CA ASP A 524 -29.54 -3.27 -3.09
C ASP A 524 -28.23 -2.54 -2.81
N ALA A 525 -27.08 -3.23 -2.95
CA ALA A 525 -25.77 -2.65 -2.72
C ALA A 525 -25.40 -1.53 -3.72
N ARG A 526 -25.84 -1.67 -4.99
CA ARG A 526 -25.58 -0.70 -6.06
C ARG A 526 -26.66 0.37 -6.19
N GLN A 527 -27.81 0.18 -5.54
CA GLN A 527 -28.89 1.17 -5.55
C GLN A 527 -28.58 2.31 -4.60
N ALA A 528 -28.78 3.55 -5.05
CA ALA A 528 -28.66 4.72 -4.21
C ALA A 528 -29.83 4.78 -3.21
N GLN A 529 -29.55 4.53 -1.95
CA GLN A 529 -30.49 4.61 -0.84
C GLN A 529 -30.54 6.03 -0.27
N ILE A 530 -31.72 6.51 0.11
CA ILE A 530 -31.89 7.81 0.76
C ILE A 530 -31.51 7.68 2.24
N LEU A 531 -30.45 8.37 2.65
CA LEU A 531 -30.06 8.46 4.07
C LEU A 531 -30.82 9.56 4.81
N ASN A 532 -30.99 10.72 4.18
CA ASN A 532 -31.74 11.84 4.74
C ASN A 532 -32.35 12.69 3.62
N GLU A 533 -33.54 13.23 3.89
CA GLU A 533 -34.28 14.09 2.97
C GLU A 533 -35.06 15.15 3.75
N GLU A 534 -35.08 16.38 3.25
CA GLU A 534 -35.85 17.49 3.83
C GLU A 534 -36.52 18.34 2.77
N GLU A 535 -37.55 19.08 3.17
CA GLU A 535 -38.18 20.04 2.31
C GLU A 535 -37.21 21.21 2.00
N PRO A 536 -37.16 21.66 0.74
CA PRO A 536 -36.32 22.76 0.35
C PRO A 536 -36.76 24.09 0.98
N PHE A 537 -35.79 24.87 1.42
CA PHE A 537 -36.01 26.27 1.81
C PHE A 537 -35.97 27.18 0.58
N ASN A 538 -37.04 27.92 0.37
CA ASN A 538 -37.18 28.81 -0.76
C ASN A 538 -36.58 30.20 -0.47
N CYS A 539 -35.86 30.75 -1.45
CA CYS A 539 -35.33 32.09 -1.38
C CYS A 539 -36.44 33.10 -1.08
N ILE A 540 -36.25 33.98 -0.10
CA ILE A 540 -37.24 34.98 0.31
C ILE A 540 -37.47 36.07 -0.75
N VAL A 541 -36.66 36.12 -1.81
CA VAL A 541 -36.76 37.13 -2.89
C VAL A 541 -37.33 36.53 -4.17
N CYS A 542 -36.72 35.44 -4.70
CA CYS A 542 -37.13 34.87 -5.99
C CYS A 542 -37.88 33.52 -5.86
N HIS A 543 -38.08 33.04 -4.65
CA HIS A 543 -38.77 31.76 -4.32
C HIS A 543 -38.14 30.49 -4.92
N LYS A 544 -36.92 30.57 -5.48
CA LYS A 544 -36.17 29.40 -5.93
C LYS A 544 -35.72 28.57 -4.71
N PRO A 545 -35.89 27.26 -4.70
CA PRO A 545 -35.33 26.39 -3.67
C PRO A 545 -33.78 26.43 -3.74
N PHE A 546 -33.10 26.52 -2.57
CA PHE A 546 -31.63 26.61 -2.57
C PHE A 546 -30.95 26.03 -1.33
N ALA A 547 -31.66 25.73 -0.24
CA ALA A 547 -31.12 25.22 1.01
C ALA A 547 -32.20 24.40 1.74
N THR A 548 -31.93 23.90 2.93
CA THR A 548 -32.93 23.34 3.86
C THR A 548 -33.27 24.33 4.96
N ARG A 549 -34.45 24.17 5.56
CA ARG A 549 -34.85 24.99 6.71
C ARG A 549 -33.86 24.85 7.86
N LYS A 550 -33.48 23.61 8.19
CA LYS A 550 -32.52 23.29 9.24
C LYS A 550 -31.17 23.96 9.01
N MET A 551 -30.65 23.91 7.79
CA MET A 551 -29.38 24.56 7.43
C MET A 551 -29.46 26.08 7.67
N ILE A 552 -30.53 26.72 7.22
CA ILE A 552 -30.72 28.18 7.40
C ILE A 552 -30.85 28.53 8.89
N ASP A 553 -31.60 27.75 9.67
CA ASP A 553 -31.80 28.00 11.09
C ASP A 553 -30.49 27.77 11.88
N ASN A 554 -29.75 26.72 11.56
CA ASN A 554 -28.44 26.43 12.17
C ASN A 554 -27.40 27.53 11.85
N MET A 555 -27.29 27.91 10.58
CA MET A 555 -26.39 29.03 10.17
C MET A 555 -26.80 30.34 10.85
N SER A 556 -28.09 30.65 10.87
CA SER A 556 -28.59 31.85 11.52
C SER A 556 -28.31 31.86 13.03
N GLY A 557 -28.46 30.72 13.71
CA GLY A 557 -28.13 30.57 15.13
C GLY A 557 -26.64 30.75 15.43
N LYS A 558 -25.76 30.01 14.68
CA LYS A 558 -24.30 30.09 14.85
C LYS A 558 -23.71 31.47 14.51
N LEU A 559 -24.29 32.16 13.54
CA LEU A 559 -23.77 33.45 13.07
C LEU A 559 -24.40 34.67 13.78
N SER A 560 -25.54 34.53 14.48
CA SER A 560 -26.24 35.65 15.15
C SER A 560 -25.37 36.37 16.19
N GLU A 561 -24.43 35.67 16.81
CA GLU A 561 -23.51 36.22 17.81
C GLU A 561 -22.25 36.86 17.19
N HIS A 562 -22.01 36.61 15.91
CA HIS A 562 -20.83 37.14 15.24
C HIS A 562 -21.04 38.61 14.86
N TRP A 563 -20.05 39.47 15.07
CA TRP A 563 -20.13 40.93 14.86
C TRP A 563 -20.58 41.35 13.45
N MET A 564 -20.28 40.55 12.40
CA MET A 564 -20.72 40.81 11.03
C MET A 564 -22.21 40.58 10.79
N PHE A 565 -22.88 39.82 11.65
CA PHE A 565 -24.28 39.39 11.51
C PHE A 565 -25.18 40.03 12.55
N GLN A 566 -24.71 40.99 13.34
CA GLN A 566 -25.51 41.72 14.32
C GLN A 566 -26.58 42.64 13.66
N GLU A 567 -26.38 42.99 12.39
CA GLU A 567 -27.40 43.69 11.63
C GLU A 567 -28.44 42.74 11.04
N SER A 568 -29.71 43.08 11.18
CA SER A 568 -30.86 42.31 10.68
C SER A 568 -30.77 42.01 9.16
N LYS A 569 -30.08 42.86 8.40
CA LYS A 569 -29.86 42.70 6.96
C LYS A 569 -28.91 41.55 6.63
N ALA A 570 -27.81 41.41 7.35
CA ALA A 570 -26.85 40.32 7.16
C ALA A 570 -27.49 38.93 7.39
N LEU A 571 -28.29 38.79 8.46
CA LEU A 571 -29.07 37.57 8.73
C LEU A 571 -30.15 37.33 7.65
N ARG A 572 -30.78 38.38 7.13
CA ARG A 572 -31.76 38.28 6.03
C ARG A 572 -31.13 37.71 4.78
N ARG A 573 -29.87 38.06 4.46
CA ARG A 573 -29.12 37.55 3.30
C ARG A 573 -28.85 36.07 3.37
N LEU A 574 -28.77 35.48 4.55
CA LEU A 574 -28.67 34.03 4.71
C LEU A 574 -29.90 33.28 4.15
N LYS A 575 -31.06 33.94 4.11
CA LYS A 575 -32.33 33.42 3.58
C LYS A 575 -32.52 33.68 2.08
N MET A 576 -31.50 34.18 1.35
CA MET A 576 -31.50 34.42 -0.06
C MET A 576 -30.62 33.44 -0.81
N CYS A 577 -31.04 32.98 -1.99
CA CYS A 577 -30.18 32.23 -2.91
C CYS A 577 -28.96 33.08 -3.34
N GLU A 578 -27.95 32.42 -3.88
CA GLU A 578 -26.68 33.04 -4.30
C GLU A 578 -26.92 34.25 -5.19
N ASP A 579 -27.71 34.12 -6.27
CA ASP A 579 -28.01 35.19 -7.21
C ASP A 579 -28.68 36.41 -6.54
N CYS A 580 -29.63 36.16 -5.64
CA CYS A 580 -30.33 37.24 -4.96
C CYS A 580 -29.47 37.91 -3.89
N ARG A 581 -28.60 37.17 -3.24
CA ARG A 581 -27.65 37.67 -2.25
C ARG A 581 -26.63 38.59 -2.88
N VAL A 582 -26.06 38.18 -4.02
CA VAL A 582 -25.11 38.98 -4.79
C VAL A 582 -25.78 40.28 -5.25
N LYS A 583 -26.98 40.23 -5.84
CA LYS A 583 -27.71 41.43 -6.25
C LYS A 583 -27.99 42.40 -5.10
N ASP A 584 -28.40 41.87 -3.92
CA ASP A 584 -28.67 42.67 -2.74
C ASP A 584 -27.40 43.37 -2.21
N ILE A 585 -26.24 42.71 -2.25
CA ILE A 585 -24.94 43.27 -1.85
C ILE A 585 -24.53 44.39 -2.85
N PHE A 586 -24.64 44.15 -4.14
CA PHE A 586 -24.26 45.17 -5.18
C PHE A 586 -25.17 46.38 -5.15
N THR A 587 -26.46 46.21 -4.96
CA THR A 587 -27.41 47.33 -4.84
C THR A 587 -27.10 48.21 -3.61
N GLU A 588 -26.57 47.63 -2.55
CA GLU A 588 -26.15 48.35 -1.36
C GLU A 588 -24.80 49.06 -1.54
N SER A 589 -23.86 48.48 -2.27
CA SER A 589 -22.56 49.09 -2.57
C SER A 589 -22.69 50.34 -3.49
N GLU A 590 -23.67 50.34 -4.39
CA GLU A 590 -24.00 51.54 -5.20
C GLU A 590 -24.57 52.69 -4.36
N SER A 591 -25.13 52.40 -3.17
CA SER A 591 -25.60 53.40 -2.21
C SER A 591 -24.51 53.97 -1.27
N GLY A 592 -23.24 53.57 -1.45
CA GLY A 592 -22.09 54.14 -0.72
C GLY A 592 -21.87 53.66 0.70
N ILE A 593 -22.52 52.57 1.10
CA ILE A 593 -22.34 51.95 2.42
C ILE A 593 -21.30 50.85 2.31
N ASP A 594 -20.14 51.03 2.96
CA ASP A 594 -19.08 50.03 3.06
C ASP A 594 -19.49 48.90 4.02
N VAL A 595 -19.90 47.78 3.46
CA VAL A 595 -20.48 46.61 4.17
C VAL A 595 -19.45 45.86 5.05
N HIS A 596 -18.16 46.24 4.99
CA HIS A 596 -17.06 45.55 5.69
C HIS A 596 -16.36 46.38 6.78
N GLN A 597 -16.87 47.56 7.11
CA GLN A 597 -16.28 48.35 8.21
C GLN A 597 -16.67 47.73 9.57
N LYS A 598 -15.63 47.32 10.33
CA LYS A 598 -15.77 46.94 11.73
C LYS A 598 -16.41 48.07 12.54
N PRO A 599 -17.44 47.83 13.36
CA PRO A 599 -18.00 48.87 14.26
C PRO A 599 -16.86 49.44 15.11
N LYS A 600 -16.74 50.78 15.16
CA LYS A 600 -15.83 51.43 16.11
C LYS A 600 -16.31 51.08 17.52
N GLN A 601 -15.44 50.48 18.32
CA GLN A 601 -15.69 50.28 19.74
C GLN A 601 -15.98 51.65 20.37
N PRO A 602 -17.04 51.78 21.17
CA PRO A 602 -17.26 53.01 21.93
C PRO A 602 -16.14 53.20 22.94
N SER A 603 -15.55 54.37 22.92
CA SER A 603 -14.47 54.83 23.82
C SER A 603 -14.89 54.80 25.28
#